data_5dda033a28e365112f69f52c0086ad76
#
_entry.id   5dda033a28e365112f69f52c0086ad76
#
_cell.length_a   1.000
_cell.length_b   1.000
_cell.length_c   1.000
_cell.angle_alpha   90.00
_cell.angle_beta   90.00
_cell.angle_gamma   90.00
#
_symmetry.space_group_name_H-M   'P 1'
#
loop_
_entity.id
_entity.type
_entity.pdbx_description
1 polymer ?
#
loop_
_entity_poly.entity_id
_entity_poly.type
_entity_poly.pdbx_seq_one_letter_code
_entity_poly.pdbx_strand_id
1 'polypeptide(L)'
;MGGQPIFILSEDTQRTRGKDAQESNIAAGKAVAEAVRTTLGPKGMDKMLVSGSGDVVITNDGATILQEMDIEHPAAQMIVEVAETQEDEVGDGTTTAAVLAGQLLLKAQNLLDDDVHPTTIVEGYHEAARIAQEVVDDQTLGGDIDAETLQKVAATSMTGKGTGDVDADTLAEHVVAAVEH
;
A
#
# COMPACT_ATOMS: atom_id res chain seq x y z
N MET A 1 48.82 -2.74 -27.08
CA MET A 1 47.39 -2.98 -27.36
C MET A 1 46.60 -2.54 -26.15
N GLY A 2 46.01 -1.35 -26.23
CA GLY A 2 45.18 -0.81 -25.12
C GLY A 2 43.80 -1.46 -25.22
N GLY A 3 43.48 -2.29 -24.22
CA GLY A 3 42.12 -2.80 -24.09
C GLY A 3 41.17 -1.65 -23.75
N GLN A 4 40.11 -1.47 -24.53
CA GLN A 4 39.05 -0.53 -24.19
C GLN A 4 38.36 -1.02 -22.91
N PRO A 5 38.03 -0.12 -21.95
CA PRO A 5 37.29 -0.51 -20.78
C PRO A 5 35.89 -1.00 -21.19
N ILE A 6 35.55 -2.21 -20.76
CA ILE A 6 34.21 -2.76 -20.96
C ILE A 6 33.29 -2.08 -19.95
N PHE A 7 32.43 -1.18 -20.39
CA PHE A 7 31.36 -0.60 -19.58
C PHE A 7 30.23 -1.64 -19.45
N ILE A 8 30.11 -2.23 -18.27
CA ILE A 8 29.05 -3.24 -17.96
C ILE A 8 27.73 -2.56 -17.58
N LEU A 9 27.77 -1.27 -17.20
CA LEU A 9 26.62 -0.45 -16.82
C LEU A 9 26.50 0.73 -17.76
N SER A 10 25.27 1.21 -18.01
CA SER A 10 25.03 2.44 -18.78
C SER A 10 25.62 3.65 -18.06
N GLU A 11 25.97 4.72 -18.82
CA GLU A 11 26.56 5.94 -18.27
C GLU A 11 25.67 6.63 -17.23
N ASP A 12 24.36 6.44 -17.29
CA ASP A 12 23.36 7.01 -16.39
C ASP A 12 23.11 6.16 -15.13
N THR A 13 23.82 5.03 -14.96
CA THR A 13 23.60 4.14 -13.80
C THR A 13 24.23 4.74 -12.54
N GLN A 14 23.39 5.17 -11.60
CA GLN A 14 23.81 5.58 -10.26
C GLN A 14 24.05 4.36 -9.38
N ARG A 15 25.15 4.34 -8.65
CA ARG A 15 25.50 3.28 -7.71
C ARG A 15 25.65 3.82 -6.30
N THR A 16 24.68 3.52 -5.43
CA THR A 16 24.71 3.82 -4.00
C THR A 16 25.06 2.57 -3.21
N ARG A 17 25.81 2.68 -2.12
CA ARG A 17 26.29 1.52 -1.33
C ARG A 17 26.14 1.75 0.17
N GLY A 18 26.04 0.64 0.92
CA GLY A 18 26.08 0.64 2.37
C GLY A 18 24.90 1.40 2.98
N LYS A 19 25.18 2.19 4.01
CA LYS A 19 24.17 2.92 4.79
C LYS A 19 23.40 3.91 3.92
N ASP A 20 24.05 4.63 3.03
CA ASP A 20 23.41 5.60 2.12
C ASP A 20 22.36 4.93 1.22
N ALA A 21 22.63 3.69 0.76
CA ALA A 21 21.66 2.94 -0.03
C ALA A 21 20.44 2.52 0.79
N GLN A 22 20.63 2.11 2.03
CA GLN A 22 19.53 1.77 2.94
C GLN A 22 18.67 2.99 3.25
N GLU A 23 19.28 4.11 3.59
CA GLU A 23 18.57 5.37 3.87
C GLU A 23 17.76 5.84 2.65
N SER A 24 18.35 5.80 1.45
CA SER A 24 17.68 6.16 0.20
C SER A 24 16.47 5.26 -0.08
N ASN A 25 16.63 3.95 0.07
CA ASN A 25 15.54 2.99 -0.15
C ASN A 25 14.38 3.19 0.83
N ILE A 26 14.68 3.36 2.12
CA ILE A 26 13.68 3.61 3.15
C ILE A 26 12.98 4.95 2.90
N ALA A 27 13.72 6.00 2.57
CA ALA A 27 13.16 7.31 2.28
C ALA A 27 12.18 7.27 1.09
N ALA A 28 12.54 6.56 0.01
CA ALA A 28 11.71 6.40 -1.16
C ALA A 28 10.41 5.64 -0.85
N GLY A 29 10.48 4.50 -0.16
CA GLY A 29 9.30 3.75 0.24
C GLY A 29 8.37 4.54 1.19
N LYS A 30 8.93 5.27 2.14
CA LYS A 30 8.16 6.16 3.03
C LYS A 30 7.47 7.29 2.27
N ALA A 31 8.12 7.90 1.28
CA ALA A 31 7.55 8.99 0.50
C ALA A 31 6.29 8.53 -0.26
N VAL A 32 6.32 7.34 -0.85
CA VAL A 32 5.17 6.73 -1.53
C VAL A 32 4.02 6.46 -0.55
N ALA A 33 4.30 5.83 0.59
CA ALA A 33 3.29 5.57 1.60
C ALA A 33 2.66 6.87 2.15
N GLU A 34 3.45 7.92 2.35
CA GLU A 34 2.97 9.23 2.80
C GLU A 34 2.09 9.90 1.74
N ALA A 35 2.39 9.69 0.45
CA ALA A 35 1.59 10.25 -0.64
C ALA A 35 0.13 9.78 -0.60
N VAL A 36 -0.14 8.54 -0.16
CA VAL A 36 -1.51 8.00 -0.08
C VAL A 36 -2.13 8.12 1.31
N ARG A 37 -1.36 8.44 2.35
CA ARG A 37 -1.83 8.44 3.74
C ARG A 37 -3.05 9.32 3.99
N THR A 38 -3.17 10.44 3.31
CA THR A 38 -4.27 11.39 3.49
C THR A 38 -5.60 10.94 2.91
N THR A 39 -5.60 9.86 2.13
CA THR A 39 -6.82 9.25 1.57
C THR A 39 -7.39 8.13 2.45
N LEU A 40 -6.71 7.79 3.56
CA LEU A 40 -7.08 6.69 4.43
C LEU A 40 -8.32 6.99 5.26
N GLY A 41 -9.25 6.03 5.26
CA GLY A 41 -10.40 5.98 6.16
C GLY A 41 -11.57 6.86 5.74
N PRO A 42 -12.64 6.93 6.56
CA PRO A 42 -13.92 7.56 6.19
C PRO A 42 -13.85 9.09 6.04
N LYS A 43 -12.76 9.71 6.47
CA LYS A 43 -12.47 11.14 6.27
C LYS A 43 -11.29 11.34 5.32
N GLY A 44 -10.96 10.32 4.52
CA GLY A 44 -9.94 10.41 3.50
C GLY A 44 -10.27 11.50 2.47
N MET A 45 -9.24 12.20 2.02
CA MET A 45 -9.39 13.26 1.02
C MET A 45 -9.08 12.68 -0.37
N ASP A 46 -9.86 13.09 -1.37
CA ASP A 46 -9.54 12.80 -2.75
C ASP A 46 -8.25 13.51 -3.17
N LYS A 47 -7.50 12.88 -4.05
CA LYS A 47 -6.34 13.47 -4.70
C LYS A 47 -6.66 13.77 -6.15
N MET A 48 -6.20 14.93 -6.60
CA MET A 48 -6.20 15.29 -8.01
C MET A 48 -4.79 15.06 -8.57
N LEU A 49 -4.71 14.17 -9.53
CA LEU A 49 -3.49 13.84 -10.26
C LEU A 49 -3.60 14.41 -11.67
N VAL A 50 -2.56 15.07 -12.14
CA VAL A 50 -2.52 15.65 -13.49
C VAL A 50 -1.32 15.07 -14.21
N SER A 51 -1.56 14.30 -15.29
CA SER A 51 -0.51 13.72 -16.10
C SER A 51 0.24 14.78 -16.93
N GLY A 52 1.40 14.42 -17.47
CA GLY A 52 2.16 15.28 -18.39
C GLY A 52 1.41 15.60 -19.69
N SER A 53 0.43 14.78 -20.10
CA SER A 53 -0.49 15.01 -21.22
C SER A 53 -1.65 15.94 -20.91
N GLY A 54 -1.88 16.25 -19.61
CA GLY A 54 -2.96 17.12 -19.13
C GLY A 54 -4.22 16.35 -18.72
N ASP A 55 -4.16 15.01 -18.68
CA ASP A 55 -5.27 14.21 -18.17
C ASP A 55 -5.38 14.37 -16.65
N VAL A 56 -6.62 14.44 -16.16
CA VAL A 56 -6.92 14.67 -14.74
C VAL A 56 -7.64 13.46 -14.16
N VAL A 57 -7.07 12.86 -13.12
CA VAL A 57 -7.69 11.79 -12.34
C VAL A 57 -7.96 12.31 -10.92
N ILE A 58 -9.20 12.16 -10.43
CA ILE A 58 -9.58 12.51 -9.06
C ILE A 58 -10.01 11.22 -8.37
N THR A 59 -9.29 10.82 -7.35
CA THR A 59 -9.54 9.55 -6.64
C THR A 59 -9.02 9.60 -5.20
N ASN A 60 -9.59 8.78 -4.34
CA ASN A 60 -9.04 8.48 -3.01
C ASN A 60 -8.56 7.04 -2.87
N ASP A 61 -8.62 6.27 -3.94
CA ASP A 61 -8.13 4.90 -3.97
C ASP A 61 -6.61 4.84 -4.03
N GLY A 62 -5.98 4.09 -3.09
CA GLY A 62 -4.54 4.03 -2.94
C GLY A 62 -3.83 3.40 -4.13
N ALA A 63 -4.36 2.31 -4.68
CA ALA A 63 -3.76 1.64 -5.83
C ALA A 63 -3.80 2.54 -7.07
N THR A 64 -4.96 3.13 -7.38
CA THR A 64 -5.11 4.06 -8.50
C THR A 64 -4.15 5.26 -8.39
N ILE A 65 -4.03 5.85 -7.18
CA ILE A 65 -3.11 6.97 -6.97
C ILE A 65 -1.67 6.56 -7.28
N LEU A 66 -1.24 5.40 -6.79
CA LEU A 66 0.13 4.93 -6.96
C LEU A 66 0.44 4.53 -8.41
N GLN A 67 -0.53 3.98 -9.13
CA GLN A 67 -0.40 3.65 -10.56
C GLN A 67 -0.29 4.90 -11.45
N GLU A 68 -1.03 5.96 -11.12
CA GLU A 68 -0.97 7.23 -11.84
C GLU A 68 0.27 8.07 -11.52
N MET A 69 1.04 7.70 -10.49
CA MET A 69 2.30 8.35 -10.15
C MET A 69 3.45 7.73 -10.94
N ASP A 70 4.26 8.57 -11.59
CA ASP A 70 5.49 8.11 -12.28
C ASP A 70 6.59 7.84 -11.24
N ILE A 71 6.61 6.60 -10.72
CA ILE A 71 7.51 6.18 -9.65
C ILE A 71 8.66 5.35 -10.25
N GLU A 72 9.84 5.97 -10.35
CA GLU A 72 11.02 5.33 -10.92
C GLU A 72 11.89 4.57 -9.91
N HIS A 73 11.86 4.96 -8.62
CA HIS A 73 12.75 4.39 -7.60
C HIS A 73 12.36 2.95 -7.26
N PRO A 74 13.28 1.94 -7.39
CA PRO A 74 12.92 0.53 -7.22
C PRO A 74 12.31 0.19 -5.85
N ALA A 75 12.83 0.76 -4.75
CA ALA A 75 12.26 0.52 -3.43
C ALA A 75 10.88 1.17 -3.24
N ALA A 76 10.59 2.25 -3.95
CA ALA A 76 9.27 2.85 -3.98
C ALA A 76 8.27 2.00 -4.79
N GLN A 77 8.72 1.44 -5.91
CA GLN A 77 7.92 0.49 -6.71
C GLN A 77 7.49 -0.74 -5.91
N MET A 78 8.32 -1.24 -4.99
CA MET A 78 7.91 -2.33 -4.09
C MET A 78 6.70 -1.97 -3.21
N ILE A 79 6.52 -0.69 -2.82
CA ILE A 79 5.34 -0.26 -2.07
C ILE A 79 4.12 -0.17 -3.00
N VAL A 80 4.31 0.19 -4.26
CA VAL A 80 3.24 0.13 -5.28
C VAL A 80 2.76 -1.31 -5.45
N GLU A 81 3.70 -2.26 -5.64
CA GLU A 81 3.39 -3.69 -5.76
C GLU A 81 2.62 -4.24 -4.56
N VAL A 82 2.89 -3.77 -3.33
CA VAL A 82 2.10 -4.14 -2.14
C VAL A 82 0.65 -3.68 -2.27
N ALA A 83 0.40 -2.46 -2.76
CA ALA A 83 -0.95 -1.95 -2.94
C ALA A 83 -1.67 -2.68 -4.10
N GLU A 84 -0.98 -2.93 -5.21
CA GLU A 84 -1.52 -3.67 -6.36
C GLU A 84 -1.87 -5.12 -6.00
N THR A 85 -1.00 -5.81 -5.28
CA THR A 85 -1.29 -7.17 -4.79
C THR A 85 -2.52 -7.20 -3.89
N GLN A 86 -2.66 -6.20 -3.00
CA GLN A 86 -3.84 -6.07 -2.15
C GLN A 86 -5.11 -5.81 -2.97
N GLU A 87 -5.03 -5.03 -4.05
CA GLU A 87 -6.13 -4.80 -4.98
C GLU A 87 -6.53 -6.09 -5.70
N ASP A 88 -5.56 -6.79 -6.27
CA ASP A 88 -5.79 -7.99 -7.06
C ASP A 88 -6.35 -9.16 -6.23
N GLU A 89 -5.89 -9.32 -4.99
CA GLU A 89 -6.28 -10.45 -4.13
C GLU A 89 -7.54 -10.19 -3.31
N VAL A 90 -7.78 -8.94 -2.89
CA VAL A 90 -8.82 -8.59 -1.92
C VAL A 90 -9.80 -7.54 -2.46
N GLY A 91 -9.35 -6.63 -3.33
CA GLY A 91 -10.15 -5.53 -3.90
C GLY A 91 -10.42 -4.39 -2.92
N ASP A 92 -9.81 -4.39 -1.73
CA ASP A 92 -9.95 -3.34 -0.72
C ASP A 92 -8.72 -3.27 0.19
N GLY A 93 -8.56 -2.13 0.90
CA GLY A 93 -7.47 -1.95 1.87
C GLY A 93 -6.12 -1.55 1.28
N THR A 94 -6.04 -1.20 0.01
CA THR A 94 -4.81 -0.81 -0.72
C THR A 94 -4.04 0.31 -0.04
N THR A 95 -4.73 1.38 0.36
CA THR A 95 -4.15 2.49 1.11
C THR A 95 -3.61 2.04 2.47
N THR A 96 -4.35 1.16 3.17
CA THR A 96 -3.94 0.62 4.47
C THR A 96 -2.65 -0.19 4.33
N ALA A 97 -2.55 -1.06 3.33
CA ALA A 97 -1.38 -1.88 3.06
C ALA A 97 -0.14 -1.01 2.78
N ALA A 98 -0.26 -0.03 1.88
CA ALA A 98 0.83 0.90 1.56
C ALA A 98 1.28 1.72 2.77
N VAL A 99 0.34 2.27 3.54
CA VAL A 99 0.63 3.06 4.76
C VAL A 99 1.28 2.21 5.83
N LEU A 100 0.81 0.97 6.05
CA LEU A 100 1.41 0.03 7.00
C LEU A 100 2.86 -0.28 6.62
N ALA A 101 3.11 -0.61 5.34
CA ALA A 101 4.47 -0.85 4.84
C ALA A 101 5.39 0.36 5.09
N GLY A 102 4.93 1.58 4.79
CA GLY A 102 5.69 2.79 5.06
C GLY A 102 5.96 3.03 6.54
N GLN A 103 4.99 2.73 7.43
CA GLN A 103 5.19 2.84 8.88
C GLN A 103 6.17 1.80 9.42
N LEU A 104 6.16 0.58 8.90
CA LEU A 104 7.15 -0.45 9.24
C LEU A 104 8.56 -0.01 8.81
N LEU A 105 8.73 0.56 7.60
CA LEU A 105 9.99 1.14 7.15
C LEU A 105 10.46 2.28 8.06
N LEU A 106 9.57 3.17 8.49
CA LEU A 106 9.90 4.24 9.43
C LEU A 106 10.40 3.70 10.77
N LYS A 107 9.74 2.67 11.31
CA LYS A 107 10.17 2.03 12.56
C LYS A 107 11.49 1.28 12.40
N ALA A 108 11.69 0.59 11.25
CA ALA A 108 12.96 -0.02 10.93
C ALA A 108 14.10 0.99 10.88
N GLN A 109 13.89 2.16 10.27
CA GLN A 109 14.89 3.23 10.24
C GLN A 109 15.29 3.66 11.66
N ASN A 110 14.33 3.90 12.55
CA ASN A 110 14.64 4.29 13.92
C ASN A 110 15.48 3.23 14.65
N LEU A 111 15.17 1.94 14.45
CA LEU A 111 15.94 0.85 15.03
C LEU A 111 17.36 0.74 14.43
N LEU A 112 17.52 1.01 13.14
CA LEU A 112 18.84 1.07 12.49
C LEU A 112 19.67 2.24 13.02
N ASP A 113 19.04 3.38 13.30
CA ASP A 113 19.69 4.54 13.89
C ASP A 113 20.10 4.29 15.36
N ASP A 114 19.41 3.40 16.05
CA ASP A 114 19.74 2.86 17.38
C ASP A 114 20.73 1.66 17.32
N ASP A 115 21.41 1.46 16.18
CA ASP A 115 22.40 0.40 15.94
C ASP A 115 21.84 -1.03 16.05
N VAL A 116 20.54 -1.25 15.92
CA VAL A 116 19.96 -2.60 15.84
C VAL A 116 20.28 -3.21 14.49
N HIS A 117 20.80 -4.45 14.49
CA HIS A 117 21.19 -5.12 13.26
C HIS A 117 19.98 -5.41 12.35
N PRO A 118 20.06 -5.17 11.03
CA PRO A 118 18.93 -5.39 10.10
C PRO A 118 18.29 -6.77 10.18
N THR A 119 19.08 -7.82 10.36
CA THR A 119 18.58 -9.19 10.51
C THR A 119 17.66 -9.34 11.71
N THR A 120 18.00 -8.72 12.85
CA THR A 120 17.18 -8.76 14.07
C THR A 120 15.84 -8.04 13.85
N ILE A 121 15.85 -6.93 13.10
CA ILE A 121 14.62 -6.21 12.73
C ILE A 121 13.72 -7.10 11.87
N VAL A 122 14.29 -7.76 10.87
CA VAL A 122 13.56 -8.68 9.98
C VAL A 122 12.97 -9.86 10.76
N GLU A 123 13.75 -10.49 11.64
CA GLU A 123 13.28 -11.59 12.51
C GLU A 123 12.11 -11.12 13.40
N GLY A 124 12.22 -9.91 13.99
CA GLY A 124 11.15 -9.32 14.79
C GLY A 124 9.89 -9.05 13.98
N TYR A 125 10.00 -8.61 12.74
CA TYR A 125 8.84 -8.41 11.86
C TYR A 125 8.17 -9.73 11.45
N HIS A 126 8.93 -10.78 11.17
CA HIS A 126 8.36 -12.11 10.91
C HIS A 126 7.59 -12.65 12.12
N GLU A 127 8.15 -12.51 13.31
CA GLU A 127 7.46 -12.94 14.53
C GLU A 127 6.21 -12.10 14.81
N ALA A 128 6.28 -10.78 14.62
CA ALA A 128 5.13 -9.89 14.76
C ALA A 128 4.01 -10.23 13.76
N ALA A 129 4.36 -10.56 12.52
CA ALA A 129 3.38 -10.97 11.50
C ALA A 129 2.68 -12.27 11.90
N ARG A 130 3.43 -13.27 12.42
CA ARG A 130 2.86 -14.51 12.92
C ARG A 130 1.88 -14.27 14.06
N ILE A 131 2.26 -13.45 15.04
CA ILE A 131 1.37 -13.09 16.17
C ILE A 131 0.13 -12.34 15.68
N ALA A 132 0.30 -11.39 14.74
CA ALA A 132 -0.83 -10.65 14.18
C ALA A 132 -1.84 -11.58 13.49
N GLN A 133 -1.34 -12.57 12.76
CA GLN A 133 -2.20 -13.55 12.09
C GLN A 133 -2.98 -14.40 13.09
N GLU A 134 -2.36 -14.87 14.15
CA GLU A 134 -3.04 -15.60 15.24
C GLU A 134 -4.13 -14.73 15.89
N VAL A 135 -3.87 -13.45 16.14
CA VAL A 135 -4.87 -12.53 16.71
C VAL A 135 -6.03 -12.29 15.74
N VAL A 136 -5.78 -12.18 14.44
CA VAL A 136 -6.84 -12.07 13.44
C VAL A 136 -7.70 -13.33 13.39
N ASP A 137 -7.08 -14.49 13.40
CA ASP A 137 -7.79 -15.78 13.41
C ASP A 137 -8.67 -15.92 14.66
N ASP A 138 -8.17 -15.53 15.83
CA ASP A 138 -8.92 -15.55 17.10
C ASP A 138 -10.12 -14.58 17.12
N GLN A 139 -10.07 -13.51 16.32
CA GLN A 139 -11.15 -12.53 16.22
C GLN A 139 -12.11 -12.79 15.05
N THR A 140 -11.84 -13.79 14.23
CA THR A 140 -12.69 -14.15 13.10
C THR A 140 -14.06 -14.63 13.59
N LEU A 141 -15.13 -14.04 13.04
CA LEU A 141 -16.49 -14.49 13.32
C LEU A 141 -16.67 -15.93 12.78
N GLY A 142 -17.01 -16.86 13.68
CA GLY A 142 -17.30 -18.23 13.30
C GLY A 142 -18.76 -18.43 12.90
N GLY A 143 -19.02 -19.39 12.00
CA GLY A 143 -20.37 -19.77 11.58
C GLY A 143 -20.85 -19.11 10.30
N ASP A 144 -22.11 -19.32 9.96
CA ASP A 144 -22.76 -18.70 8.80
C ASP A 144 -22.96 -17.21 9.07
N ILE A 145 -22.46 -16.37 8.15
CA ILE A 145 -22.63 -14.92 8.20
C ILE A 145 -24.00 -14.60 7.59
N ASP A 146 -24.85 -13.89 8.34
CA ASP A 146 -26.15 -13.49 7.86
C ASP A 146 -26.07 -12.32 6.85
N ALA A 147 -27.11 -12.16 6.03
CA ALA A 147 -27.18 -11.11 5.02
C ALA A 147 -27.07 -9.69 5.62
N GLU A 148 -27.55 -9.47 6.84
CA GLU A 148 -27.44 -8.17 7.52
C GLU A 148 -25.97 -7.82 7.83
N THR A 149 -25.20 -8.82 8.26
CA THR A 149 -23.75 -8.65 8.50
C THR A 149 -23.00 -8.41 7.20
N LEU A 150 -23.32 -9.14 6.12
CA LEU A 150 -22.72 -8.93 4.80
C LEU A 150 -23.03 -7.53 4.27
N GLN A 151 -24.26 -7.02 4.43
CA GLN A 151 -24.62 -5.66 4.05
C GLN A 151 -23.82 -4.62 4.83
N LYS A 152 -23.60 -4.81 6.13
CA LYS A 152 -22.75 -3.91 6.94
C LYS A 152 -21.29 -3.91 6.48
N VAL A 153 -20.75 -5.07 6.09
CA VAL A 153 -19.41 -5.18 5.52
C VAL A 153 -19.32 -4.41 4.20
N ALA A 154 -20.26 -4.64 3.28
CA ALA A 154 -20.32 -3.95 2.00
C ALA A 154 -20.45 -2.42 2.19
N ALA A 155 -21.36 -1.96 3.05
CA ALA A 155 -21.51 -0.54 3.35
C ALA A 155 -20.24 0.07 3.96
N THR A 156 -19.53 -0.68 4.80
CA THR A 156 -18.26 -0.25 5.41
C THR A 156 -17.18 -0.03 4.35
N SER A 157 -17.05 -0.93 3.37
CA SER A 157 -16.09 -0.79 2.27
C SER A 157 -16.37 0.44 1.39
N MET A 158 -17.63 0.88 1.31
CA MET A 158 -18.04 2.08 0.55
C MET A 158 -17.85 3.38 1.35
N THR A 159 -17.58 3.31 2.64
CA THR A 159 -17.45 4.49 3.50
C THR A 159 -16.27 5.35 3.06
N GLY A 160 -16.53 6.60 2.74
CA GLY A 160 -15.52 7.55 2.25
C GLY A 160 -15.24 7.47 0.75
N LYS A 161 -15.87 6.54 0.04
CA LYS A 161 -15.84 6.47 -1.44
C LYS A 161 -17.11 7.11 -2.00
N GLY A 162 -17.00 7.83 -3.11
CA GLY A 162 -18.13 8.49 -3.73
C GLY A 162 -19.10 7.47 -4.32
N THR A 163 -20.29 7.33 -3.71
CA THR A 163 -21.39 6.49 -4.23
C THR A 163 -22.34 7.27 -5.15
N GLY A 164 -21.99 8.51 -5.48
CA GLY A 164 -22.88 9.42 -6.22
C GLY A 164 -24.14 9.74 -5.42
N ASP A 165 -25.29 9.74 -6.13
CA ASP A 165 -26.61 9.98 -5.52
C ASP A 165 -27.25 8.71 -4.92
N VAL A 166 -26.55 7.57 -4.95
CA VAL A 166 -27.07 6.30 -4.44
C VAL A 166 -26.71 6.15 -2.96
N ASP A 167 -27.71 5.84 -2.14
CA ASP A 167 -27.51 5.54 -0.74
C ASP A 167 -26.66 4.26 -0.57
N ALA A 168 -25.66 4.33 0.32
CA ALA A 168 -24.71 3.24 0.53
C ALA A 168 -25.39 1.95 0.99
N ASP A 169 -26.46 2.03 1.78
CA ASP A 169 -27.19 0.86 2.26
C ASP A 169 -27.92 0.17 1.09
N THR A 170 -28.58 0.95 0.21
CA THR A 170 -29.22 0.43 -1.00
C THR A 170 -28.20 -0.24 -1.93
N LEU A 171 -27.03 0.37 -2.11
CA LEU A 171 -25.98 -0.22 -2.93
C LEU A 171 -25.43 -1.50 -2.31
N ALA A 172 -25.26 -1.54 -0.99
CA ALA A 172 -24.81 -2.72 -0.24
C ALA A 172 -25.80 -3.90 -0.40
N GLU A 173 -27.10 -3.67 -0.38
CA GLU A 173 -28.12 -4.71 -0.65
C GLU A 173 -27.92 -5.34 -2.03
N HIS A 174 -27.70 -4.52 -3.05
CA HIS A 174 -27.48 -5.00 -4.42
C HIS A 174 -26.16 -5.78 -4.57
N VAL A 175 -25.10 -5.31 -3.91
CA VAL A 175 -23.80 -5.99 -3.91
C VAL A 175 -23.91 -7.37 -3.25
N VAL A 176 -24.52 -7.45 -2.07
CA VAL A 176 -24.71 -8.71 -1.35
C VAL A 176 -25.56 -9.68 -2.19
N ALA A 177 -26.67 -9.22 -2.75
CA ALA A 177 -27.50 -10.05 -3.62
C ALA A 177 -26.74 -10.58 -4.85
N ALA A 178 -25.80 -9.81 -5.39
CA ALA A 178 -24.98 -10.27 -6.53
C ALA A 178 -23.91 -11.29 -6.14
N VAL A 179 -23.38 -11.22 -4.90
CA VAL A 179 -22.35 -12.14 -4.40
C VAL A 179 -22.96 -13.47 -3.95
N GLU A 180 -24.22 -13.48 -3.45
CA GLU A 180 -24.92 -14.68 -3.02
C GLU A 180 -25.52 -15.50 -4.17
N HIS A 181 -25.51 -14.99 -5.42
CA HIS A 181 -26.00 -15.65 -6.63
C HIS A 181 -24.88 -16.32 -7.44
#